data_5d9a18b5db9bd531f22841ea9c46c238
#
_entry.id   5d9a18b5db9bd531f22841ea9c46c238
#
_cell.length_a   1.000
_cell.length_b   1.000
_cell.length_c   1.000
_cell.angle_alpha   90.00
_cell.angle_beta   90.00
_cell.angle_gamma   90.00
#
_symmetry.space_group_name_H-M   'P 1'
#
loop_
_entity.id
_entity.type
_entity.pdbx_description
1 polymer ?
#
loop_
_entity_poly.entity_id
_entity_poly.type
_entity_poly.pdbx_seq_one_letter_code
_entity_poly.pdbx_strand_id
1 'polypeptide(L)'
;EEKGAYIGEKVLGFHSPAVKNVRGMGLMLGIIVDPEKRAGYVAKLMEKGVLVLTAGTDAIRLLPPLVITYEEIDQALEAMKGVFES
;
A
#
# COMPACT_ATOMS: atom_id res chain seq x y z
N GLU A 1 -7.56 -11.40 -7.68
CA GLU A 1 -8.59 -10.46 -7.19
C GLU A 1 -8.87 -10.62 -5.71
N GLU A 2 -8.91 -11.87 -5.25
CA GLU A 2 -9.08 -12.12 -3.82
C GLU A 2 -7.92 -11.51 -3.04
N LYS A 3 -6.72 -11.61 -3.58
CA LYS A 3 -5.54 -11.06 -2.91
C LYS A 3 -5.58 -9.54 -2.89
N GLY A 4 -6.08 -8.94 -3.97
CA GLY A 4 -6.25 -7.49 -3.99
C GLY A 4 -7.22 -7.02 -2.94
N ALA A 5 -8.37 -7.69 -2.81
CA ALA A 5 -9.35 -7.36 -1.79
C ALA A 5 -8.78 -7.55 -0.39
N TYR A 6 -8.02 -8.60 -0.19
CA TYR A 6 -7.37 -8.88 1.10
C TYR A 6 -6.43 -7.74 1.49
N ILE A 7 -5.58 -7.30 0.55
CA ILE A 7 -4.66 -6.20 0.81
C ILE A 7 -5.43 -4.93 1.14
N GLY A 8 -6.46 -4.61 0.36
CA GLY A 8 -7.25 -3.41 0.58
C GLY A 8 -7.90 -3.38 1.94
N GLU A 9 -8.51 -4.51 2.34
CA GLU A 9 -9.14 -4.59 3.66
C GLU A 9 -8.13 -4.38 4.78
N LYS A 10 -6.96 -5.00 4.63
CA LYS A 10 -5.95 -4.91 5.69
C LYS A 10 -5.39 -3.50 5.80
N VAL A 11 -5.17 -2.83 4.66
CA VAL A 11 -4.67 -1.45 4.68
C VAL A 11 -5.69 -0.53 5.34
N LEU A 12 -6.96 -0.66 4.99
CA LEU A 12 -8.01 0.13 5.65
C LEU A 12 -8.11 -0.22 7.13
N GLY A 13 -7.87 -1.48 7.47
CA GLY A 13 -7.91 -1.95 8.84
C GLY A 13 -6.79 -1.41 9.72
N PHE A 14 -5.77 -0.80 9.14
CA PHE A 14 -4.73 -0.14 9.94
C PHE A 14 -5.28 1.01 10.75
N HIS A 15 -6.39 1.60 10.29
CA HIS A 15 -7.00 2.79 10.91
C HIS A 15 -5.99 3.92 11.08
N SER A 16 -5.01 4.00 10.19
CA SER A 16 -3.98 5.02 10.24
C SER A 16 -4.49 6.30 9.58
N PRO A 17 -4.34 7.47 10.22
CA PRO A 17 -4.72 8.72 9.57
C PRO A 17 -3.92 9.01 8.31
N ALA A 18 -2.78 8.35 8.12
CA ALA A 18 -1.98 8.52 6.91
C ALA A 18 -2.69 7.94 5.69
N VAL A 19 -3.52 6.92 5.87
CA VAL A 19 -4.24 6.27 4.76
C VAL A 19 -5.65 6.84 4.72
N LYS A 20 -5.93 7.67 3.73
CA LYS A 20 -7.24 8.31 3.62
C LYS A 20 -8.26 7.42 2.94
N ASN A 21 -7.82 6.59 2.02
CA ASN A 21 -8.70 5.69 1.29
C ASN A 21 -7.88 4.67 0.53
N VAL A 22 -8.54 3.66 0.02
CA VAL A 22 -7.92 2.66 -0.85
C VAL A 22 -8.85 2.50 -2.05
N ARG A 23 -8.30 2.58 -3.25
CA ARG A 23 -9.06 2.47 -4.49
C ARG A 23 -8.44 1.43 -5.38
N GLY A 24 -9.23 0.85 -6.26
CA GLY A 24 -8.75 -0.06 -7.27
C GLY A 24 -9.44 -1.40 -7.22
N MET A 25 -9.12 -2.22 -8.21
CA MET A 25 -9.70 -3.56 -8.35
C MET A 25 -8.58 -4.54 -8.58
N GLY A 26 -8.76 -5.75 -8.05
CA GLY A 26 -7.78 -6.81 -8.22
C GLY A 26 -6.46 -6.41 -7.60
N LEU A 27 -5.38 -6.57 -8.37
CA LEU A 27 -4.04 -6.26 -7.89
C LEU A 27 -3.60 -4.83 -8.19
N MET A 28 -4.50 -4.00 -8.72
CA MET A 28 -4.17 -2.61 -9.07
C MET A 28 -4.71 -1.67 -8.01
N LEU A 29 -4.17 -1.79 -6.81
CA LEU A 29 -4.64 -0.98 -5.69
C LEU A 29 -3.87 0.32 -5.57
N GLY A 30 -4.62 1.41 -5.32
CA GLY A 30 -4.04 2.70 -5.02
C GLY A 30 -4.39 3.10 -3.60
N ILE A 31 -3.40 3.49 -2.82
CA ILE A 31 -3.58 3.96 -1.46
C ILE A 31 -3.54 5.48 -1.49
N ILE A 32 -4.61 6.10 -1.02
CA ILE A 32 -4.72 7.56 -1.04
C ILE A 32 -4.14 8.12 0.24
N VAL A 33 -3.17 9.03 0.11
CA VAL A 33 -2.47 9.64 1.23
C VAL A 33 -2.40 11.14 1.04
N ASP A 34 -1.86 11.83 2.04
CA ASP A 34 -1.61 13.27 1.93
C ASP A 34 -0.55 13.50 0.84
N PRO A 35 -0.85 14.32 -0.18
CA PRO A 35 0.10 14.53 -1.28
C PRO A 35 1.46 15.03 -0.82
N GLU A 36 1.50 15.81 0.24
CA GLU A 36 2.77 16.38 0.73
C GLU A 36 3.64 15.33 1.41
N LYS A 37 3.04 14.22 1.88
CA LYS A 37 3.77 13.18 2.58
C LYS A 37 4.04 11.96 1.70
N ARG A 38 3.47 11.94 0.50
CA ARG A 38 3.53 10.76 -0.36
C ARG A 38 4.96 10.33 -0.69
N ALA A 39 5.81 11.29 -1.03
CA ALA A 39 7.19 10.97 -1.42
C ALA A 39 7.95 10.28 -0.29
N GLY A 40 7.73 10.72 0.94
CA GLY A 40 8.35 10.09 2.10
C GLY A 40 7.87 8.67 2.32
N TYR A 41 6.57 8.43 2.16
CA TYR A 41 6.02 7.09 2.28
C TYR A 41 6.58 6.17 1.21
N VAL A 42 6.64 6.68 -0.04
CA VAL A 42 7.17 5.88 -1.15
C VAL A 42 8.61 5.47 -0.88
N ALA A 43 9.44 6.42 -0.43
CA ALA A 43 10.83 6.12 -0.15
C ALA A 43 10.96 5.05 0.93
N LYS A 44 10.18 5.16 2.00
CA LYS A 44 10.24 4.20 3.09
C LYS A 44 9.75 2.82 2.67
N LEU A 45 8.70 2.78 1.86
CA LEU A 45 8.18 1.51 1.38
C LEU A 45 9.19 0.80 0.50
N MET A 46 9.87 1.55 -0.38
CA MET A 46 10.88 0.96 -1.24
C MET A 46 12.06 0.45 -0.45
N GLU A 47 12.43 1.15 0.63
CA GLU A 47 13.50 0.67 1.52
C GLU A 47 13.15 -0.66 2.13
N LYS A 48 11.88 -0.91 2.38
CA LYS A 48 11.42 -2.15 2.98
C LYS A 48 11.12 -3.23 1.95
N GLY A 49 11.38 -2.95 0.69
CA GLY A 49 11.20 -3.94 -0.38
C GLY A 49 9.81 -3.99 -0.95
N VAL A 50 8.96 -3.00 -0.65
CA VAL A 50 7.61 -2.93 -1.20
C VAL A 50 7.65 -2.12 -2.48
N LEU A 51 7.30 -2.73 -3.60
CA LEU A 51 7.34 -2.06 -4.90
C LEU A 51 6.08 -1.21 -5.07
N VAL A 52 6.28 0.08 -5.31
CA VAL A 52 5.17 1.02 -5.45
C VAL A 52 5.50 2.04 -6.53
N LEU A 53 4.44 2.65 -7.07
CA LEU A 53 4.54 3.78 -7.99
C LEU A 53 3.62 4.88 -7.50
N THR A 54 3.92 6.11 -7.88
CA THR A 54 2.98 7.21 -7.63
C THR A 54 1.97 7.29 -8.77
N ALA A 55 0.75 7.69 -8.43
CA ALA A 55 -0.32 7.86 -9.39
C ALA A 55 -1.09 9.12 -9.02
N GLY A 56 -1.37 9.97 -10.01
CA GLY A 56 -2.04 11.23 -9.73
C GLY A 56 -1.23 12.07 -8.76
N THR A 57 -1.91 12.77 -7.87
CA THR A 57 -1.25 13.66 -6.92
C THR A 57 -1.19 13.09 -5.50
N ASP A 58 -2.03 12.11 -5.20
CA ASP A 58 -2.20 11.64 -3.82
C ASP A 58 -2.24 10.13 -3.67
N ALA A 59 -1.98 9.38 -4.72
CA ALA A 59 -2.09 7.92 -4.66
C ALA A 59 -0.74 7.25 -4.73
N ILE A 60 -0.60 6.17 -3.97
CA ILE A 60 0.53 5.25 -4.05
C ILE A 60 -0.03 3.96 -4.62
N ARG A 61 0.47 3.54 -5.78
CA ARG A 61 0.00 2.32 -6.43
C ARG A 61 0.90 1.16 -6.06
N LEU A 62 0.31 0.10 -5.56
CA LEU A 62 1.05 -1.10 -5.22
C LEU A 62 1.31 -1.91 -6.48
N LEU A 63 2.49 -2.54 -6.55
CA LEU A 63 2.90 -3.36 -7.69
C LEU A 63 3.24 -4.77 -7.22
N PRO A 64 2.24 -5.56 -6.83
CA PRO A 64 2.53 -6.93 -6.40
C PRO A 64 2.91 -7.78 -7.61
N PRO A 65 3.80 -8.79 -7.43
CA PRO A 65 4.09 -9.71 -8.50
C PRO A 65 2.84 -10.51 -8.89
N LEU A 66 2.84 -11.03 -10.12
CA LEU A 66 1.71 -11.82 -10.60
C LEU A 66 1.46 -13.05 -9.73
N VAL A 67 2.54 -13.63 -9.24
CA VAL A 67 2.43 -14.78 -8.33
C VAL A 67 2.94 -14.34 -6.97
N ILE A 68 2.01 -14.12 -6.04
CA ILE A 68 2.35 -13.69 -4.69
C ILE A 68 1.54 -14.53 -3.71
N THR A 69 2.18 -14.96 -2.64
CA THR A 69 1.51 -15.75 -1.61
C THR A 69 0.92 -14.82 -0.56
N TYR A 70 -0.06 -15.33 0.20
CA TYR A 70 -0.61 -14.57 1.31
C TYR A 70 0.44 -14.26 2.36
N GLU A 71 1.40 -15.16 2.54
CA GLU A 71 2.50 -14.93 3.47
C GLU A 71 3.33 -13.74 3.05
N GLU A 72 3.63 -13.64 1.75
CA GLU A 72 4.37 -12.50 1.22
C GLU A 72 3.57 -11.22 1.34
N ILE A 73 2.26 -11.31 1.13
CA ILE A 73 1.38 -10.16 1.29
C ILE A 73 1.40 -9.69 2.74
N ASP A 74 1.34 -10.62 3.69
CA ASP A 74 1.35 -10.26 5.10
C ASP A 74 2.66 -9.56 5.49
N GLN A 75 3.77 -10.01 4.94
CA GLN A 75 5.06 -9.36 5.19
C GLN A 75 5.06 -7.93 4.66
N ALA A 76 4.52 -7.73 3.46
CA ALA A 76 4.43 -6.39 2.89
C ALA A 76 3.49 -5.51 3.70
N LEU A 77 2.39 -6.07 4.19
CA LEU A 77 1.44 -5.33 5.01
C LEU A 77 2.06 -4.87 6.32
N GLU A 78 2.89 -5.72 6.95
CA GLU A 78 3.61 -5.33 8.15
C GLU A 78 4.51 -4.12 7.87
N ALA A 79 5.22 -4.17 6.75
CA ALA A 79 6.08 -3.05 6.36
C ALA A 79 5.27 -1.79 6.12
N MET A 80 4.14 -1.90 5.42
CA MET A 80 3.28 -0.76 5.16
C MET A 80 2.71 -0.17 6.43
N LYS A 81 2.30 -1.02 7.35
CA LYS A 81 1.75 -0.55 8.62
C LYS A 81 2.78 0.29 9.37
N GLY A 82 4.03 -0.17 9.42
CA GLY A 82 5.09 0.57 10.08
C GLY A 82 5.33 1.93 9.43
N VAL A 83 5.29 1.97 8.11
CA VAL A 83 5.51 3.23 7.38
C VAL A 83 4.38 4.23 7.66
N PHE A 84 3.12 3.77 7.58
CA PHE A 84 1.99 4.68 7.72
C PHE A 84 1.72 5.09 9.17
N GLU A 85 2.29 4.37 10.14
CA GLU A 85 2.13 4.71 11.54
C GLU A 85 3.27 5.59 12.06
N SER A 86 4.33 5.76 11.28
CA SER A 86 5.50 6.52 11.72
C SER A 86 5.36 8.04 11.54
#